data_d17638735888789aafd98a1ffa014a75
#
_entry.id   d17638735888789aafd98a1ffa014a75
#
_cell.length_a   1.000
_cell.length_b   1.000
_cell.length_c   1.000
_cell.angle_alpha   90.00
_cell.angle_beta   90.00
_cell.angle_gamma   90.00
#
_symmetry.space_group_name_H-M   'P 1'
#
loop_
_entity.id
_entity.type
_entity.pdbx_description
1 polymer ?
#
loop_
_entity_poly.entity_id
_entity_poly.type
_entity_poly.pdbx_seq_one_letter_code
_entity_poly.pdbx_strand_id
1 'polypeptide(L)'
;MKLAVIEGKIREITGGSRTVNVDTLFPNHQGKPLNIQYLDQGIEQANHVVGNNVSIDVYPHDDGTASIQLNNNAEKHWGGSITIDNKGSKPNTTTLRGSLNIGSPLGLSDSLYLNGYTNLNNHDSHYSRGGSLFYQVPYGAWTFSTYAAASQSQSILTPSVTRYAYRSQSKAAGIKADRVFSRSQKHIASAYVGIDYVKQTARFADSKLELQSPEIYSAQVGLSHTAILPNGIWLNNIGVEQGFAKNTEHTPFDKRYTSVSLQSNLIQNRPLGKWIVRNHHQIDAQYSPHDLFAAKEMDIVGYQNVRGFRSTSLSASSAVLLSNTVYFRRNTPHGIYIEPYLGADIGVAKNHHEGSQRAMGLVAGLNLGKADKWQLSADYGKGFARMPNQSNSEKQDHVTVSLRIPF
;
A
#
# COMPACT_ATOMS: atom_id res chain seq x y z
N MET A 1 45.58 -27.37 -15.92
CA MET A 1 45.25 -27.04 -14.52
C MET A 1 43.75 -27.26 -14.34
N LYS A 2 43.30 -28.25 -13.58
CA LYS A 2 41.88 -28.43 -13.26
C LYS A 2 41.60 -27.60 -12.01
N LEU A 3 40.81 -26.55 -12.10
CA LEU A 3 40.28 -25.85 -10.94
C LEU A 3 39.15 -26.69 -10.35
N ALA A 4 39.35 -27.23 -9.13
CA ALA A 4 38.26 -27.79 -8.34
C ALA A 4 37.61 -26.65 -7.57
N VAL A 5 36.37 -26.30 -7.93
CA VAL A 5 35.54 -25.40 -7.13
C VAL A 5 34.83 -26.24 -6.08
N ILE A 6 35.17 -26.08 -4.80
CA ILE A 6 34.47 -26.71 -3.68
C ILE A 6 33.37 -25.71 -3.26
N GLU A 7 32.12 -26.06 -3.52
CA GLU A 7 30.97 -25.30 -3.08
C GLU A 7 30.76 -25.56 -1.56
N GLY A 8 30.89 -24.49 -0.75
CA GLY A 8 30.67 -24.59 0.70
C GLY A 8 29.21 -24.97 1.02
N LYS A 9 29.00 -25.79 2.07
CA LYS A 9 27.67 -26.17 2.53
C LYS A 9 27.37 -25.58 3.91
N ILE A 10 26.11 -25.31 4.17
CA ILE A 10 25.65 -24.87 5.49
C ILE A 10 25.64 -26.08 6.45
N ARG A 11 26.42 -25.99 7.51
CA ARG A 11 26.40 -26.99 8.61
C ARG A 11 25.19 -26.73 9.51
N GLU A 12 25.04 -25.49 9.96
CA GLU A 12 23.96 -25.06 10.86
C GLU A 12 23.74 -23.56 10.76
N ILE A 13 22.56 -23.10 11.16
CA ILE A 13 22.23 -21.68 11.38
C ILE A 13 21.74 -21.56 12.81
N THR A 14 22.40 -20.70 13.59
CA THR A 14 22.15 -20.48 15.02
C THR A 14 21.86 -19.01 15.31
N GLY A 15 21.55 -18.65 16.57
CA GLY A 15 21.36 -17.26 16.98
C GLY A 15 19.95 -16.74 16.74
N GLY A 16 18.95 -17.60 16.58
CA GLY A 16 17.55 -17.21 16.53
C GLY A 16 17.09 -16.53 17.84
N SER A 17 16.02 -15.77 17.76
CA SER A 17 15.36 -15.13 18.90
C SER A 17 13.84 -15.28 18.77
N ARG A 18 13.09 -14.77 19.74
CA ARG A 18 11.61 -14.79 19.65
C ARG A 18 11.08 -14.14 18.36
N THR A 19 11.79 -13.15 17.83
CA THR A 19 11.38 -12.42 16.61
C THR A 19 12.15 -12.86 15.37
N VAL A 20 13.11 -13.77 15.50
CA VAL A 20 13.93 -14.33 14.42
C VAL A 20 13.89 -15.85 14.51
N ASN A 21 12.97 -16.46 13.79
CA ASN A 21 12.77 -17.90 13.76
C ASN A 21 13.58 -18.50 12.61
N VAL A 22 14.61 -19.29 12.93
CA VAL A 22 15.50 -19.89 11.94
C VAL A 22 14.77 -20.84 11.00
N ASP A 23 13.82 -21.64 11.50
CA ASP A 23 13.12 -22.64 10.71
C ASP A 23 12.17 -22.04 9.67
N THR A 24 11.58 -20.89 9.96
CA THR A 24 10.75 -20.18 8.99
C THR A 24 11.57 -19.39 7.97
N LEU A 25 12.66 -18.76 8.41
CA LEU A 25 13.52 -17.96 7.54
C LEU A 25 14.40 -18.83 6.63
N PHE A 26 14.90 -19.94 7.16
CA PHE A 26 15.85 -20.82 6.49
C PHE A 26 15.41 -22.30 6.54
N PRO A 27 14.25 -22.65 6.02
CA PRO A 27 13.73 -24.01 6.12
C PRO A 27 14.68 -25.03 5.46
N ASN A 28 14.93 -26.16 6.18
CA ASN A 28 15.82 -27.24 5.73
C ASN A 28 17.20 -26.75 5.30
N HIS A 29 17.82 -25.88 6.09
CA HIS A 29 19.08 -25.22 5.74
C HIS A 29 20.31 -26.15 5.80
N GLN A 30 20.31 -27.19 6.62
CA GLN A 30 21.44 -28.09 6.77
C GLN A 30 21.80 -28.82 5.46
N GLY A 31 23.08 -28.81 5.11
CA GLY A 31 23.60 -29.42 3.90
C GLY A 31 23.32 -28.70 2.60
N LYS A 32 22.55 -27.59 2.62
CA LYS A 32 22.35 -26.74 1.43
C LYS A 32 23.64 -26.01 1.05
N PRO A 33 23.82 -25.72 -0.24
CA PRO A 33 24.92 -24.85 -0.67
C PRO A 33 24.91 -23.51 0.06
N LEU A 34 26.08 -23.02 0.44
CA LEU A 34 26.27 -21.70 1.00
C LEU A 34 26.09 -20.65 -0.09
N ASN A 35 24.87 -20.18 -0.24
CA ASN A 35 24.51 -19.19 -1.27
C ASN A 35 24.12 -17.87 -0.60
N ILE A 36 24.85 -16.80 -0.95
CA ILE A 36 24.63 -15.47 -0.41
C ILE A 36 23.18 -14.96 -0.67
N GLN A 37 22.60 -15.29 -1.80
CA GLN A 37 21.22 -14.89 -2.14
C GLN A 37 20.19 -15.54 -1.21
N TYR A 38 20.44 -16.80 -0.81
CA TYR A 38 19.61 -17.51 0.15
C TYR A 38 19.70 -16.87 1.55
N LEU A 39 20.90 -16.50 1.98
CA LEU A 39 21.12 -15.81 3.25
C LEU A 39 20.51 -14.41 3.24
N ASP A 40 20.73 -13.63 2.20
CA ASP A 40 20.17 -12.28 2.04
C ASP A 40 18.63 -12.32 2.07
N GLN A 41 18.00 -13.35 1.48
CA GLN A 41 16.55 -13.51 1.53
C GLN A 41 16.03 -13.66 2.96
N GLY A 42 16.65 -14.55 3.75
CA GLY A 42 16.23 -14.76 5.14
C GLY A 42 16.49 -13.54 6.03
N ILE A 43 17.63 -12.86 5.84
CA ILE A 43 17.95 -11.64 6.60
C ILE A 43 16.95 -10.50 6.29
N GLU A 44 16.64 -10.30 5.02
CA GLU A 44 15.67 -9.27 4.63
C GLU A 44 14.29 -9.56 5.24
N GLN A 45 13.83 -10.80 5.16
CA GLN A 45 12.56 -11.20 5.79
C GLN A 45 12.60 -11.00 7.30
N ALA A 46 13.71 -11.34 7.97
CA ALA A 46 13.89 -11.08 9.39
C ALA A 46 13.82 -9.59 9.72
N ASN A 47 14.42 -8.74 8.89
CA ASN A 47 14.47 -7.28 9.06
C ASN A 47 13.16 -6.58 8.63
N HIS A 48 12.22 -7.26 7.99
CA HIS A 48 10.86 -6.75 7.81
C HIS A 48 10.03 -6.75 9.11
N VAL A 49 10.43 -7.51 10.11
CA VAL A 49 9.79 -7.53 11.43
C VAL A 49 10.19 -6.27 12.20
N VAL A 50 9.20 -5.53 12.69
CA VAL A 50 9.45 -4.29 13.44
C VAL A 50 10.35 -4.54 14.63
N GLY A 51 11.37 -3.67 14.80
CA GLY A 51 12.34 -3.73 15.88
C GLY A 51 13.52 -4.66 15.63
N ASN A 52 13.51 -5.50 14.61
CA ASN A 52 14.64 -6.33 14.27
C ASN A 52 15.73 -5.53 13.54
N ASN A 53 16.99 -5.89 13.85
CA ASN A 53 18.18 -5.45 13.15
C ASN A 53 19.15 -6.63 13.06
N VAL A 54 18.86 -7.55 12.13
CA VAL A 54 19.54 -8.84 11.98
C VAL A 54 20.71 -8.69 11.04
N SER A 55 21.87 -9.18 11.50
CA SER A 55 23.09 -9.39 10.73
C SER A 55 23.52 -10.85 10.85
N ILE A 56 24.47 -11.28 10.00
CA ILE A 56 25.06 -12.63 10.05
C ILE A 56 26.56 -12.56 10.14
N ASP A 57 27.11 -13.56 10.86
CA ASP A 57 28.50 -13.95 10.79
C ASP A 57 28.61 -15.36 10.20
N VAL A 58 29.61 -15.58 9.37
CA VAL A 58 29.86 -16.88 8.71
C VAL A 58 31.19 -17.43 9.19
N TYR A 59 31.16 -18.63 9.77
CA TYR A 59 32.33 -19.32 10.30
C TYR A 59 32.63 -20.55 9.41
N PRO A 60 33.65 -20.47 8.54
CA PRO A 60 34.05 -21.61 7.72
C PRO A 60 34.75 -22.67 8.55
N HIS A 61 34.60 -23.96 8.14
CA HIS A 61 35.24 -25.11 8.71
C HIS A 61 36.16 -25.80 7.68
N ASP A 62 37.16 -26.53 8.15
CA ASP A 62 38.14 -27.23 7.31
C ASP A 62 37.52 -28.32 6.42
N ASP A 63 36.35 -28.83 6.76
CA ASP A 63 35.60 -29.83 5.98
C ASP A 63 34.79 -29.25 4.81
N GLY A 64 34.93 -27.97 4.52
CA GLY A 64 34.19 -27.27 3.46
C GLY A 64 32.75 -26.88 3.83
N THR A 65 32.38 -27.01 5.12
CA THR A 65 31.11 -26.50 5.63
C THR A 65 31.27 -25.13 6.29
N ALA A 66 30.13 -24.45 6.56
CA ALA A 66 30.14 -23.22 7.34
C ALA A 66 28.98 -23.22 8.34
N SER A 67 29.24 -22.75 9.55
CA SER A 67 28.23 -22.38 10.54
C SER A 67 27.88 -20.92 10.40
N ILE A 68 26.59 -20.58 10.53
CA ILE A 68 26.06 -19.22 10.40
C ILE A 68 25.47 -18.80 11.72
N GLN A 69 25.90 -17.66 12.23
CA GLN A 69 25.40 -17.04 13.45
C GLN A 69 24.51 -15.86 13.06
N LEU A 70 23.24 -15.86 13.48
CA LEU A 70 22.35 -14.71 13.39
C LEU A 70 22.51 -13.82 14.63
N ASN A 71 22.76 -12.54 14.42
CA ASN A 71 22.85 -11.56 15.49
C ASN A 71 21.68 -10.57 15.30
N ASN A 72 20.81 -10.48 16.29
CA ASN A 72 19.69 -9.55 16.27
C ASN A 72 19.83 -8.49 17.36
N ASN A 73 20.20 -7.28 16.96
CA ASN A 73 20.21 -6.11 17.83
C ASN A 73 18.81 -5.49 17.87
N ALA A 74 17.86 -6.28 18.41
CA ALA A 74 16.46 -5.91 18.43
C ALA A 74 16.17 -4.80 19.46
N GLU A 75 15.31 -3.87 19.04
CA GLU A 75 14.75 -2.85 19.92
C GLU A 75 13.31 -3.20 20.33
N LYS A 76 12.40 -2.27 20.21
CA LYS A 76 10.98 -2.47 20.43
C LYS A 76 10.37 -3.38 19.36
N HIS A 77 9.68 -4.45 19.76
CA HIS A 77 8.98 -5.35 18.84
C HIS A 77 7.57 -4.86 18.45
N TRP A 78 7.26 -3.65 18.73
CA TRP A 78 6.02 -2.99 18.33
C TRP A 78 6.25 -1.50 18.15
N GLY A 79 5.44 -0.90 17.32
CA GLY A 79 5.42 0.53 17.09
C GLY A 79 4.11 0.94 16.47
N GLY A 80 3.81 2.20 16.55
CA GLY A 80 2.56 2.69 15.99
C GLY A 80 2.59 4.18 15.72
N SER A 81 1.45 4.72 15.32
CA SER A 81 1.29 6.16 15.20
C SER A 81 -0.16 6.55 15.36
N ILE A 82 -0.36 7.76 15.86
CA ILE A 82 -1.64 8.46 15.82
C ILE A 82 -1.50 9.61 14.85
N THR A 83 -2.48 9.80 13.99
CA THR A 83 -2.54 10.88 13.00
C THR A 83 -3.87 11.59 13.11
N ILE A 84 -3.84 12.92 13.19
CA ILE A 84 -5.01 13.77 13.07
C ILE A 84 -4.86 14.56 11.78
N ASP A 85 -5.88 14.54 10.93
CA ASP A 85 -5.89 15.24 9.66
C ASP A 85 -7.27 15.82 9.34
N ASN A 86 -7.34 16.68 8.32
CA ASN A 86 -8.58 17.24 7.82
C ASN A 86 -9.03 16.59 6.49
N LYS A 87 -8.65 15.32 6.25
CA LYS A 87 -8.92 14.58 5.00
C LYS A 87 -10.29 13.92 4.95
N GLY A 88 -11.13 14.09 5.94
CA GLY A 88 -12.51 13.63 5.93
C GLY A 88 -13.39 14.39 4.93
N SER A 89 -14.54 13.82 4.58
CA SER A 89 -15.55 14.47 3.75
C SER A 89 -16.37 15.50 4.53
N LYS A 90 -16.81 16.58 3.87
CA LYS A 90 -17.70 17.57 4.50
C LYS A 90 -19.03 16.93 4.93
N PRO A 91 -19.65 17.31 6.08
CA PRO A 91 -19.19 18.32 7.02
C PRO A 91 -18.10 17.87 8.00
N ASN A 92 -17.80 16.57 8.09
CA ASN A 92 -16.89 15.97 9.06
C ASN A 92 -15.48 15.80 8.47
N THR A 93 -14.74 16.90 8.41
CA THR A 93 -13.43 16.89 7.76
C THR A 93 -12.30 16.35 8.63
N THR A 94 -12.41 16.46 9.96
CA THR A 94 -11.36 16.02 10.88
C THR A 94 -11.42 14.51 11.10
N THR A 95 -10.30 13.83 10.84
CA THR A 95 -10.16 12.38 10.97
C THR A 95 -9.05 12.04 11.95
N LEU A 96 -9.32 11.10 12.84
CA LEU A 96 -8.32 10.43 13.67
C LEU A 96 -7.99 9.08 13.04
N ARG A 97 -6.70 8.79 12.88
CA ARG A 97 -6.19 7.51 12.38
C ARG A 97 -5.20 6.94 13.38
N GLY A 98 -5.29 5.64 13.59
CA GLY A 98 -4.33 4.89 14.41
C GLY A 98 -3.71 3.76 13.60
N SER A 99 -2.43 3.51 13.82
CA SER A 99 -1.74 2.34 13.30
C SER A 99 -0.91 1.68 14.40
N LEU A 100 -0.88 0.35 14.39
CA LEU A 100 -0.05 -0.45 15.28
C LEU A 100 0.59 -1.58 14.46
N ASN A 101 1.90 -1.75 14.63
CA ASN A 101 2.67 -2.84 14.04
C ASN A 101 3.27 -3.66 15.18
N ILE A 102 3.06 -4.97 15.16
CA ILE A 102 3.53 -5.93 16.16
C ILE A 102 4.43 -6.93 15.45
N GLY A 103 5.70 -6.97 15.88
CA GLY A 103 6.72 -7.89 15.36
C GLY A 103 6.64 -9.23 16.02
N SER A 104 6.55 -10.25 15.22
CA SER A 104 6.56 -11.68 15.55
C SER A 104 5.60 -12.07 16.69
N PRO A 105 4.29 -11.75 16.56
CA PRO A 105 3.33 -12.12 17.60
C PRO A 105 3.26 -13.65 17.84
N LEU A 106 3.47 -14.47 16.83
CA LEU A 106 3.46 -15.94 16.95
C LEU A 106 4.86 -16.56 17.06
N GLY A 107 5.94 -15.76 17.05
CA GLY A 107 7.31 -16.27 17.10
C GLY A 107 7.79 -16.93 15.80
N LEU A 108 7.20 -16.56 14.65
CA LEU A 108 7.48 -17.13 13.33
C LEU A 108 8.20 -16.15 12.38
N SER A 109 8.86 -15.12 12.92
CA SER A 109 9.34 -13.97 12.15
C SER A 109 8.22 -13.27 11.39
N ASP A 110 7.03 -13.32 11.93
CA ASP A 110 5.79 -12.81 11.37
C ASP A 110 5.53 -11.35 11.76
N SER A 111 4.61 -10.69 11.10
CA SER A 111 4.23 -9.31 11.38
C SER A 111 2.73 -9.13 11.34
N LEU A 112 2.21 -8.38 12.30
CA LEU A 112 0.80 -8.00 12.39
C LEU A 112 0.67 -6.49 12.34
N TYR A 113 -0.11 -5.99 11.37
CA TYR A 113 -0.42 -4.58 11.18
C TYR A 113 -1.90 -4.34 11.43
N LEU A 114 -2.21 -3.43 12.34
CA LEU A 114 -3.56 -3.00 12.65
C LEU A 114 -3.69 -1.52 12.29
N ASN A 115 -4.77 -1.17 11.59
CA ASN A 115 -5.09 0.22 11.26
C ASN A 115 -6.55 0.50 11.58
N GLY A 116 -6.82 1.72 11.99
CA GLY A 116 -8.18 2.18 12.22
C GLY A 116 -8.31 3.68 11.98
N TYR A 117 -9.52 4.11 11.64
CA TYR A 117 -9.84 5.53 11.49
C TYR A 117 -11.28 5.85 11.88
N THR A 118 -11.50 7.07 12.31
CA THR A 118 -12.83 7.62 12.57
C THR A 118 -12.83 9.14 12.39
N ASN A 119 -13.96 9.70 12.01
CA ASN A 119 -14.14 11.14 12.08
C ASN A 119 -14.30 11.57 13.54
N LEU A 120 -13.67 12.69 13.93
CA LEU A 120 -13.77 13.24 15.30
C LEU A 120 -15.02 14.05 15.53
N ASN A 121 -15.55 14.73 14.52
CA ASN A 121 -16.77 15.49 14.63
C ASN A 121 -17.96 14.55 14.41
N ASN A 122 -18.50 14.01 15.51
CA ASN A 122 -19.63 13.11 15.48
C ASN A 122 -20.92 13.91 15.26
N HIS A 123 -21.31 14.11 14.01
CA HIS A 123 -22.70 14.37 13.68
C HIS A 123 -23.37 13.03 13.38
N ASP A 124 -24.45 12.70 14.05
CA ASP A 124 -25.21 11.45 13.86
C ASP A 124 -25.61 11.21 12.40
N SER A 125 -25.63 12.28 11.60
CA SER A 125 -25.98 12.26 10.19
C SER A 125 -24.80 12.02 9.24
N HIS A 126 -23.54 12.23 9.68
CA HIS A 126 -22.34 12.08 8.84
C HIS A 126 -21.22 11.47 9.65
N TYR A 127 -20.84 10.26 9.31
CA TYR A 127 -19.66 9.61 9.89
C TYR A 127 -18.97 8.72 8.87
N SER A 128 -17.70 8.50 9.09
CA SER A 128 -16.91 7.48 8.39
C SER A 128 -15.94 6.87 9.37
N ARG A 129 -15.95 5.55 9.49
CA ARG A 129 -15.03 4.79 10.36
C ARG A 129 -14.71 3.44 9.74
N GLY A 130 -13.55 2.93 10.06
CA GLY A 130 -13.14 1.64 9.57
C GLY A 130 -11.87 1.15 10.25
N GLY A 131 -11.54 -0.11 9.99
CA GLY A 131 -10.33 -0.72 10.46
C GLY A 131 -9.90 -1.86 9.55
N SER A 132 -8.63 -2.19 9.62
CA SER A 132 -8.02 -3.29 8.89
C SER A 132 -6.97 -3.99 9.71
N LEU A 133 -6.81 -5.25 9.44
CA LEU A 133 -5.76 -6.12 9.92
C LEU A 133 -5.02 -6.69 8.72
N PHE A 134 -3.70 -6.70 8.77
CA PHE A 134 -2.85 -7.39 7.81
C PHE A 134 -1.83 -8.22 8.60
N TYR A 135 -1.73 -9.50 8.28
CA TYR A 135 -0.79 -10.42 8.88
C TYR A 135 0.04 -11.09 7.79
N GLN A 136 1.34 -11.22 8.04
CA GLN A 136 2.24 -11.92 7.14
C GLN A 136 3.22 -12.80 7.90
N VAL A 137 3.60 -13.92 7.27
CA VAL A 137 4.59 -14.86 7.78
C VAL A 137 5.50 -15.32 6.64
N PRO A 138 6.84 -15.28 6.81
CA PRO A 138 7.80 -15.80 5.85
C PRO A 138 7.97 -17.31 6.00
N TYR A 139 8.33 -17.97 4.89
CA TYR A 139 8.81 -19.35 4.88
C TYR A 139 9.81 -19.55 3.72
N GLY A 140 11.10 -19.38 4.01
CA GLY A 140 12.16 -19.42 3.01
C GLY A 140 11.97 -18.31 1.95
N ALA A 141 11.80 -18.70 0.69
CA ALA A 141 11.53 -17.75 -0.40
C ALA A 141 10.06 -17.32 -0.51
N TRP A 142 9.16 -17.91 0.28
CA TRP A 142 7.75 -17.60 0.31
C TRP A 142 7.41 -16.57 1.38
N THR A 143 6.40 -15.76 1.12
CA THR A 143 5.70 -14.94 2.10
C THR A 143 4.21 -15.18 1.96
N PHE A 144 3.59 -15.69 3.02
CA PHE A 144 2.14 -15.84 3.10
C PHE A 144 1.54 -14.66 3.83
N SER A 145 0.49 -14.09 3.29
CA SER A 145 -0.19 -12.96 3.91
C SER A 145 -1.70 -13.12 3.87
N THR A 146 -2.37 -12.52 4.85
CA THR A 146 -3.82 -12.40 4.91
C THR A 146 -4.21 -11.02 5.39
N TYR A 147 -5.36 -10.55 4.94
CA TYR A 147 -5.92 -9.31 5.43
C TYR A 147 -7.43 -9.43 5.67
N ALA A 148 -7.93 -8.58 6.55
CA ALA A 148 -9.34 -8.33 6.74
C ALA A 148 -9.55 -6.83 6.96
N ALA A 149 -10.61 -6.28 6.37
CA ALA A 149 -10.96 -4.88 6.51
C ALA A 149 -12.48 -4.72 6.61
N ALA A 150 -12.91 -3.75 7.41
CA ALA A 150 -14.30 -3.36 7.49
C ALA A 150 -14.41 -1.84 7.62
N SER A 151 -15.35 -1.26 6.91
CA SER A 151 -15.64 0.17 7.00
C SER A 151 -17.14 0.44 6.93
N GLN A 152 -17.55 1.56 7.47
CA GLN A 152 -18.92 2.07 7.35
C GLN A 152 -18.93 3.59 7.31
N SER A 153 -19.83 4.11 6.52
CA SER A 153 -20.06 5.55 6.42
C SER A 153 -21.55 5.87 6.30
N GLN A 154 -21.91 7.05 6.73
CA GLN A 154 -23.23 7.64 6.52
C GLN A 154 -23.07 9.08 6.06
N SER A 155 -23.90 9.48 5.14
CA SER A 155 -24.07 10.87 4.70
C SER A 155 -25.54 11.19 4.49
N ILE A 156 -25.90 12.46 4.57
CA ILE A 156 -27.25 12.93 4.26
C ILE A 156 -27.25 13.51 2.86
N LEU A 157 -28.10 12.97 2.03
CA LEU A 157 -28.39 13.49 0.69
C LEU A 157 -29.69 14.26 0.74
N THR A 158 -29.72 15.41 0.08
CA THR A 158 -30.91 16.30 0.01
C THR A 158 -31.25 16.53 -1.47
N PRO A 159 -31.91 15.55 -2.14
CA PRO A 159 -32.22 15.69 -3.56
C PRO A 159 -33.17 16.84 -3.89
N SER A 160 -34.02 17.21 -2.93
CA SER A 160 -34.87 18.39 -3.02
C SER A 160 -35.00 19.05 -1.63
N VAL A 161 -36.13 18.95 -0.95
CA VAL A 161 -36.35 19.48 0.40
C VAL A 161 -36.18 18.40 1.48
N THR A 162 -36.39 17.15 1.11
CA THR A 162 -36.34 16.01 2.06
C THR A 162 -34.91 15.48 2.20
N ARG A 163 -34.49 15.22 3.43
CA ARG A 163 -33.21 14.65 3.79
C ARG A 163 -33.27 13.15 3.89
N TYR A 164 -32.42 12.46 3.18
CA TYR A 164 -32.32 11.00 3.21
C TYR A 164 -30.94 10.54 3.65
N ALA A 165 -30.92 9.55 4.53
CA ALA A 165 -29.66 8.93 4.92
C ALA A 165 -29.19 7.96 3.82
N TYR A 166 -27.93 8.19 3.36
CA TYR A 166 -27.19 7.23 2.55
C TYR A 166 -26.16 6.55 3.44
N ARG A 167 -26.24 5.24 3.56
CA ARG A 167 -25.33 4.41 4.38
C ARG A 167 -24.57 3.45 3.49
N SER A 168 -23.26 3.35 3.69
CA SER A 168 -22.41 2.37 3.00
C SER A 168 -21.63 1.56 4.03
N GLN A 169 -21.58 0.25 3.82
CA GLN A 169 -20.74 -0.69 4.57
C GLN A 169 -19.91 -1.49 3.59
N SER A 170 -18.63 -1.68 3.88
CA SER A 170 -17.73 -2.53 3.12
C SER A 170 -17.04 -3.50 4.03
N LYS A 171 -16.90 -4.74 3.59
CA LYS A 171 -16.08 -5.79 4.22
C LYS A 171 -15.21 -6.41 3.14
N ALA A 172 -13.94 -6.60 3.43
CA ALA A 172 -13.01 -7.24 2.52
C ALA A 172 -12.11 -8.19 3.32
N ALA A 173 -11.73 -9.31 2.69
CA ALA A 173 -10.75 -10.24 3.22
C ALA A 173 -10.02 -10.90 2.07
N GLY A 174 -8.76 -11.30 2.28
CA GLY A 174 -8.00 -12.01 1.27
C GLY A 174 -6.81 -12.74 1.85
N ILE A 175 -6.30 -13.66 1.04
CA ILE A 175 -5.07 -14.41 1.29
C ILE A 175 -4.19 -14.32 0.05
N LYS A 176 -2.88 -14.26 0.26
CA LYS A 176 -1.88 -14.16 -0.82
C LYS A 176 -0.65 -14.97 -0.47
N ALA A 177 -0.13 -15.70 -1.43
CA ALA A 177 1.19 -16.33 -1.38
C ALA A 177 2.08 -15.65 -2.42
N ASP A 178 3.22 -15.16 -1.98
CA ASP A 178 4.26 -14.53 -2.81
C ASP A 178 5.54 -15.36 -2.73
N ARG A 179 6.24 -15.54 -3.84
CA ARG A 179 7.51 -16.27 -3.90
C ARG A 179 8.56 -15.47 -4.65
N VAL A 180 9.66 -15.19 -4.00
CA VAL A 180 10.87 -14.68 -4.65
C VAL A 180 11.51 -15.82 -5.45
N PHE A 181 11.64 -15.62 -6.76
CA PHE A 181 12.25 -16.61 -7.67
C PHE A 181 13.58 -16.13 -8.25
N SER A 182 13.87 -14.84 -8.19
CA SER A 182 15.14 -14.26 -8.62
C SER A 182 15.54 -13.12 -7.69
N ARG A 183 16.81 -13.15 -7.27
CA ARG A 183 17.37 -12.16 -6.36
C ARG A 183 18.83 -11.88 -6.70
N SER A 184 19.21 -10.63 -6.67
CA SER A 184 20.60 -10.18 -6.73
C SER A 184 20.76 -8.87 -5.95
N GLN A 185 21.95 -8.35 -5.86
CA GLN A 185 22.21 -7.03 -5.26
C GLN A 185 21.50 -5.87 -5.97
N LYS A 186 21.06 -6.06 -7.23
CA LYS A 186 20.44 -5.02 -8.05
C LYS A 186 18.95 -5.20 -8.30
N HIS A 187 18.41 -6.40 -8.09
CA HIS A 187 16.99 -6.67 -8.33
C HIS A 187 16.46 -7.81 -7.46
N ILE A 188 15.17 -7.76 -7.20
CA ILE A 188 14.37 -8.83 -6.61
C ILE A 188 13.16 -9.03 -7.50
N ALA A 189 12.87 -10.26 -7.89
CA ALA A 189 11.68 -10.59 -8.66
C ALA A 189 10.89 -11.70 -7.95
N SER A 190 9.59 -11.49 -7.84
CA SER A 190 8.67 -12.45 -7.23
C SER A 190 7.40 -12.62 -8.07
N ALA A 191 6.75 -13.76 -7.87
CA ALA A 191 5.44 -14.07 -8.40
C ALA A 191 4.47 -14.33 -7.26
N TYR A 192 3.21 -13.93 -7.43
CA TYR A 192 2.20 -14.15 -6.41
C TYR A 192 0.90 -14.69 -6.97
N VAL A 193 0.16 -15.33 -6.09
CA VAL A 193 -1.22 -15.74 -6.28
C VAL A 193 -2.04 -15.33 -5.06
N GLY A 194 -3.26 -14.89 -5.27
CA GLY A 194 -4.16 -14.49 -4.18
C GLY A 194 -5.62 -14.75 -4.47
N ILE A 195 -6.42 -14.73 -3.42
CA ILE A 195 -7.87 -14.83 -3.46
C ILE A 195 -8.42 -13.73 -2.58
N ASP A 196 -9.40 -12.99 -3.08
CA ASP A 196 -10.03 -11.88 -2.40
C ASP A 196 -11.55 -12.02 -2.36
N TYR A 197 -12.12 -11.51 -1.29
CA TYR A 197 -13.54 -11.37 -1.07
C TYR A 197 -13.87 -9.94 -0.72
N VAL A 198 -14.87 -9.36 -1.40
CA VAL A 198 -15.38 -8.01 -1.12
C VAL A 198 -16.89 -8.05 -1.07
N LYS A 199 -17.46 -7.49 -0.01
CA LYS A 199 -18.90 -7.27 0.13
C LYS A 199 -19.18 -5.82 0.45
N GLN A 200 -19.95 -5.18 -0.39
CA GLN A 200 -20.50 -3.86 -0.14
C GLN A 200 -22.01 -3.97 0.16
N THR A 201 -22.50 -3.05 0.95
CA THR A 201 -23.95 -2.87 1.20
C THR A 201 -24.22 -1.38 1.26
N ALA A 202 -24.93 -0.86 0.30
CA ALA A 202 -25.39 0.52 0.25
C ALA A 202 -26.90 0.58 0.50
N ARG A 203 -27.34 1.57 1.28
CA ARG A 203 -28.75 1.83 1.60
C ARG A 203 -29.05 3.30 1.42
N PHE A 204 -30.18 3.59 0.82
CA PHE A 204 -30.75 4.92 0.70
C PHE A 204 -32.13 4.92 1.32
N ALA A 205 -32.38 5.82 2.26
CA ALA A 205 -33.64 5.86 3.03
C ALA A 205 -34.04 4.46 3.58
N ASP A 206 -33.07 3.71 4.12
CA ASP A 206 -33.18 2.34 4.64
C ASP A 206 -33.44 1.24 3.59
N SER A 207 -33.75 1.58 2.34
CA SER A 207 -33.86 0.62 1.24
C SER A 207 -32.46 0.25 0.70
N LYS A 208 -32.23 -1.04 0.49
CA LYS A 208 -30.96 -1.52 -0.09
C LYS A 208 -30.87 -1.14 -1.55
N LEU A 209 -29.74 -0.61 -1.96
CA LEU A 209 -29.40 -0.33 -3.35
C LEU A 209 -28.66 -1.55 -3.92
N GLU A 210 -29.34 -2.40 -4.67
CA GLU A 210 -28.77 -3.65 -5.18
C GLU A 210 -27.56 -3.42 -6.07
N LEU A 211 -27.63 -2.44 -6.99
CA LEU A 211 -26.53 -2.07 -7.89
C LEU A 211 -25.23 -1.66 -7.15
N GLN A 212 -25.36 -1.10 -5.96
CA GLN A 212 -24.24 -0.64 -5.14
C GLN A 212 -23.94 -1.60 -3.97
N SER A 213 -24.49 -2.81 -4.03
CA SER A 213 -24.32 -3.81 -2.97
C SER A 213 -23.78 -5.15 -3.50
N PRO A 214 -22.67 -5.14 -4.25
CA PRO A 214 -22.09 -6.36 -4.78
C PRO A 214 -21.46 -7.23 -3.70
N GLU A 215 -21.45 -8.54 -3.96
CA GLU A 215 -20.65 -9.53 -3.25
C GLU A 215 -19.73 -10.20 -4.27
N ILE A 216 -18.42 -9.96 -4.18
CA ILE A 216 -17.44 -10.28 -5.20
C ILE A 216 -16.39 -11.24 -4.63
N TYR A 217 -16.11 -12.29 -5.37
CA TYR A 217 -14.99 -13.21 -5.17
C TYR A 217 -14.04 -13.05 -6.34
N SER A 218 -12.75 -12.95 -6.08
CA SER A 218 -11.75 -12.87 -7.15
C SER A 218 -10.50 -13.66 -6.84
N ALA A 219 -9.83 -14.12 -7.89
CA ALA A 219 -8.51 -14.71 -7.85
C ALA A 219 -7.56 -13.83 -8.66
N GLN A 220 -6.34 -13.68 -8.19
CA GLN A 220 -5.31 -12.86 -8.82
C GLN A 220 -3.98 -13.60 -8.93
N VAL A 221 -3.27 -13.31 -10.00
CA VAL A 221 -1.88 -13.73 -10.19
C VAL A 221 -1.08 -12.53 -10.69
N GLY A 222 0.19 -12.48 -10.34
CA GLY A 222 1.01 -11.36 -10.81
C GLY A 222 2.49 -11.55 -10.54
N LEU A 223 3.24 -10.54 -11.00
CA LEU A 223 4.68 -10.44 -10.87
C LEU A 223 5.03 -9.12 -10.20
N SER A 224 6.00 -9.17 -9.29
CA SER A 224 6.59 -7.99 -8.68
C SER A 224 8.08 -7.94 -9.01
N HIS A 225 8.58 -6.76 -9.27
CA HIS A 225 9.99 -6.52 -9.55
C HIS A 225 10.46 -5.27 -8.82
N THR A 226 11.51 -5.42 -8.04
CA THR A 226 12.22 -4.32 -7.38
C THR A 226 13.59 -4.17 -8.00
N ALA A 227 13.89 -3.01 -8.58
CA ALA A 227 15.24 -2.67 -9.04
C ALA A 227 15.89 -1.72 -8.02
N ILE A 228 17.07 -2.10 -7.55
CA ILE A 228 17.90 -1.30 -6.65
C ILE A 228 18.85 -0.46 -7.51
N LEU A 229 18.63 0.84 -7.49
CA LEU A 229 19.41 1.81 -8.27
C LEU A 229 20.48 2.46 -7.38
N PRO A 230 21.58 2.99 -7.94
CA PRO A 230 22.63 3.64 -7.13
C PRO A 230 22.12 4.80 -6.26
N ASN A 231 21.04 5.43 -6.66
CA ASN A 231 20.46 6.60 -5.98
C ASN A 231 18.96 6.45 -5.69
N GLY A 232 18.42 5.22 -5.67
CA GLY A 232 17.00 5.03 -5.45
C GLY A 232 16.53 3.60 -5.60
N ILE A 233 15.21 3.46 -5.71
CA ILE A 233 14.53 2.18 -5.87
C ILE A 233 13.40 2.33 -6.89
N TRP A 234 13.21 1.30 -7.70
CA TRP A 234 12.11 1.20 -8.65
C TRP A 234 11.30 -0.06 -8.39
N LEU A 235 10.08 0.13 -7.96
CA LEU A 235 9.12 -0.92 -7.59
C LEU A 235 8.09 -1.06 -8.71
N ASN A 236 7.91 -2.26 -9.21
CA ASN A 236 6.94 -2.57 -10.26
C ASN A 236 6.08 -3.77 -9.85
N ASN A 237 4.81 -3.70 -10.15
CA ASN A 237 3.86 -4.79 -9.96
C ASN A 237 2.93 -4.85 -11.18
N ILE A 238 2.74 -6.03 -11.74
CA ILE A 238 1.74 -6.29 -12.76
C ILE A 238 0.88 -7.47 -12.29
N GLY A 239 -0.43 -7.33 -12.38
CA GLY A 239 -1.36 -8.37 -11.96
C GLY A 239 -2.50 -8.57 -12.93
N VAL A 240 -3.03 -9.77 -12.95
CA VAL A 240 -4.27 -10.14 -13.62
C VAL A 240 -5.22 -10.66 -12.55
N GLU A 241 -6.39 -10.10 -12.49
CA GLU A 241 -7.48 -10.52 -11.60
C GLU A 241 -8.66 -11.02 -12.43
N GLN A 242 -9.21 -12.15 -12.00
CA GLN A 242 -10.48 -12.66 -12.50
C GLN A 242 -11.47 -12.72 -11.34
N GLY A 243 -12.63 -12.08 -11.52
CA GLY A 243 -13.64 -11.97 -10.48
C GLY A 243 -14.99 -12.48 -10.92
N PHE A 244 -15.80 -12.79 -9.90
CA PHE A 244 -17.19 -13.20 -10.02
C PHE A 244 -18.03 -12.47 -8.98
N ALA A 245 -19.09 -11.78 -9.43
CA ALA A 245 -20.04 -11.10 -8.57
C ALA A 245 -21.32 -11.94 -8.42
N LYS A 246 -21.74 -12.14 -7.17
CA LYS A 246 -22.96 -12.84 -6.80
C LYS A 246 -24.12 -11.85 -6.63
N ASN A 247 -25.35 -12.33 -6.82
CA ASN A 247 -26.60 -11.55 -6.64
C ASN A 247 -26.71 -10.31 -7.56
N THR A 248 -26.43 -10.48 -8.86
CA THR A 248 -26.40 -9.40 -9.83
C THR A 248 -27.42 -9.58 -10.95
N GLU A 249 -28.59 -10.17 -10.69
CA GLU A 249 -29.54 -10.58 -11.73
C GLU A 249 -30.13 -9.41 -12.54
N HIS A 250 -30.09 -8.19 -12.05
CA HIS A 250 -30.65 -7.00 -12.70
C HIS A 250 -29.64 -5.84 -12.78
N THR A 251 -28.34 -6.15 -12.89
CA THR A 251 -27.29 -5.11 -12.95
C THR A 251 -26.75 -4.96 -14.37
N PRO A 252 -26.37 -3.74 -14.80
CA PRO A 252 -25.68 -3.52 -16.07
C PRO A 252 -24.22 -3.98 -16.06
N PHE A 253 -23.70 -4.42 -14.90
CA PHE A 253 -22.32 -4.86 -14.74
C PHE A 253 -22.14 -6.34 -15.05
N ASP A 254 -20.97 -6.69 -15.54
CA ASP A 254 -20.64 -8.07 -15.85
C ASP A 254 -20.47 -8.92 -14.58
N LYS A 255 -21.18 -10.05 -14.52
CA LYS A 255 -21.06 -11.00 -13.40
C LYS A 255 -19.65 -11.57 -13.29
N ARG A 256 -18.97 -11.76 -14.42
CA ARG A 256 -17.59 -12.21 -14.51
C ARG A 256 -16.76 -11.13 -15.17
N TYR A 257 -15.65 -10.82 -14.60
CA TYR A 257 -14.74 -9.83 -15.16
C TYR A 257 -13.30 -10.30 -15.09
N THR A 258 -12.51 -9.73 -15.97
CA THR A 258 -11.05 -9.80 -15.93
C THR A 258 -10.52 -8.38 -15.90
N SER A 259 -9.55 -8.12 -15.04
CA SER A 259 -8.83 -6.86 -15.03
C SER A 259 -7.32 -7.09 -15.00
N VAL A 260 -6.58 -6.20 -15.64
CA VAL A 260 -5.12 -6.15 -15.61
C VAL A 260 -4.72 -4.87 -14.89
N SER A 261 -3.81 -4.97 -13.94
CA SER A 261 -3.29 -3.82 -13.19
C SER A 261 -1.78 -3.68 -13.35
N LEU A 262 -1.32 -2.45 -13.37
CA LEU A 262 0.10 -2.08 -13.35
C LEU A 262 0.31 -1.01 -12.28
N GLN A 263 1.29 -1.23 -11.41
CA GLN A 263 1.77 -0.22 -10.47
C GLN A 263 3.27 -0.08 -10.64
N SER A 264 3.74 1.14 -10.76
CA SER A 264 5.16 1.45 -10.91
C SER A 264 5.53 2.67 -10.08
N ASN A 265 6.48 2.52 -9.17
CA ASN A 265 6.93 3.56 -8.27
C ASN A 265 8.44 3.70 -8.37
N LEU A 266 8.91 4.86 -8.83
CA LEU A 266 10.33 5.20 -8.93
C LEU A 266 10.64 6.30 -7.90
N ILE A 267 11.50 5.99 -6.94
CA ILE A 267 11.96 6.92 -5.92
C ILE A 267 13.46 7.10 -6.10
N GLN A 268 13.89 8.34 -6.31
CA GLN A 268 15.31 8.68 -6.48
C GLN A 268 15.69 9.81 -5.54
N ASN A 269 16.87 9.69 -4.92
CA ASN A 269 17.43 10.70 -4.03
C ASN A 269 18.73 11.23 -4.64
N ARG A 270 18.88 12.56 -4.67
CA ARG A 270 20.10 13.23 -5.16
C ARG A 270 20.51 14.33 -4.17
N PRO A 271 21.77 14.36 -3.73
CA PRO A 271 22.27 15.48 -2.94
C PRO A 271 22.38 16.75 -3.81
N LEU A 272 21.94 17.87 -3.25
CA LEU A 272 22.07 19.20 -3.84
C LEU A 272 22.51 20.20 -2.75
N GLY A 273 23.80 20.34 -2.56
CA GLY A 273 24.38 21.12 -1.48
C GLY A 273 23.93 20.61 -0.11
N LYS A 274 23.20 21.44 0.66
CA LYS A 274 22.64 21.08 1.98
C LYS A 274 21.26 20.40 1.90
N TRP A 275 20.74 20.18 0.70
CA TRP A 275 19.46 19.58 0.45
C TRP A 275 19.62 18.17 -0.09
N ILE A 276 18.64 17.32 0.19
CA ILE A 276 18.43 16.05 -0.51
C ILE A 276 17.18 16.24 -1.35
N VAL A 277 17.33 16.18 -2.67
CA VAL A 277 16.21 16.22 -3.61
C VAL A 277 15.73 14.80 -3.83
N ARG A 278 14.47 14.52 -3.48
CA ARG A 278 13.82 13.24 -3.72
C ARG A 278 12.75 13.41 -4.79
N ASN A 279 12.89 12.68 -5.87
CA ASN A 279 11.87 12.55 -6.90
C ASN A 279 11.06 11.27 -6.64
N HIS A 280 9.75 11.39 -6.66
CA HIS A 280 8.83 10.26 -6.61
C HIS A 280 7.91 10.31 -7.82
N HIS A 281 8.02 9.30 -8.68
CA HIS A 281 7.19 9.09 -9.87
C HIS A 281 6.35 7.85 -9.63
N GLN A 282 5.04 7.97 -9.82
CA GLN A 282 4.08 6.87 -9.64
C GLN A 282 3.22 6.76 -10.90
N ILE A 283 3.06 5.54 -11.37
CA ILE A 283 2.13 5.18 -12.43
C ILE A 283 1.25 4.07 -11.88
N ASP A 284 -0.06 4.28 -11.89
CA ASP A 284 -1.05 3.26 -11.63
C ASP A 284 -1.95 3.14 -12.85
N ALA A 285 -2.18 1.93 -13.31
CA ALA A 285 -3.06 1.67 -14.45
C ALA A 285 -3.90 0.42 -14.19
N GLN A 286 -5.13 0.46 -14.65
CA GLN A 286 -6.04 -0.66 -14.70
C GLN A 286 -6.72 -0.69 -16.06
N TYR A 287 -6.85 -1.89 -16.62
CA TYR A 287 -7.61 -2.14 -17.82
C TYR A 287 -8.57 -3.31 -17.58
N SER A 288 -9.83 -3.14 -17.92
CA SER A 288 -10.82 -4.21 -17.95
C SER A 288 -11.63 -4.12 -19.23
N PRO A 289 -11.82 -5.24 -19.96
CA PRO A 289 -12.78 -5.31 -21.08
C PRO A 289 -14.24 -5.41 -20.60
N HIS A 290 -14.49 -5.37 -19.30
CA HIS A 290 -15.79 -5.51 -18.65
C HIS A 290 -16.14 -4.25 -17.88
N ASP A 291 -17.43 -3.95 -17.72
CA ASP A 291 -17.88 -2.92 -16.80
C ASP A 291 -17.85 -3.47 -15.36
N LEU A 292 -16.98 -2.90 -14.55
CA LEU A 292 -16.74 -3.32 -13.19
C LEU A 292 -17.72 -2.66 -12.21
N PHE A 293 -18.01 -3.35 -11.11
CA PHE A 293 -18.64 -2.71 -9.96
C PHE A 293 -17.70 -1.66 -9.35
N ALA A 294 -18.27 -0.59 -8.81
CA ALA A 294 -17.52 0.50 -8.18
C ALA A 294 -16.49 0.03 -7.13
N ALA A 295 -16.73 -1.13 -6.47
CA ALA A 295 -15.77 -1.77 -5.56
C ALA A 295 -14.46 -2.24 -6.22
N LYS A 296 -14.43 -2.35 -7.54
CA LYS A 296 -13.30 -2.84 -8.36
C LYS A 296 -12.84 -1.83 -9.40
N GLU A 297 -13.55 -0.72 -9.55
CA GLU A 297 -13.09 0.41 -10.36
C GLU A 297 -11.85 1.07 -9.76
N MET A 298 -11.04 1.65 -10.61
CA MET A 298 -9.88 2.44 -10.19
C MET A 298 -10.28 3.91 -10.05
N ASP A 299 -10.10 4.46 -8.84
CA ASP A 299 -10.24 5.89 -8.58
C ASP A 299 -9.03 6.66 -9.13
N ILE A 300 -9.28 7.76 -9.87
CA ILE A 300 -8.20 8.62 -10.39
C ILE A 300 -8.05 9.94 -9.62
N VAL A 301 -8.98 10.30 -8.76
CA VAL A 301 -8.90 11.53 -7.94
C VAL A 301 -8.88 11.21 -6.45
N GLY A 302 -8.21 12.05 -5.65
CA GLY A 302 -8.15 11.87 -4.20
C GLY A 302 -6.81 12.34 -3.61
N TYR A 303 -6.64 12.20 -2.32
CA TYR A 303 -5.43 12.66 -1.62
C TYR A 303 -4.14 11.92 -2.02
N GLN A 304 -4.26 10.71 -2.54
CA GLN A 304 -3.13 9.88 -2.98
C GLN A 304 -3.06 9.69 -4.50
N ASN A 305 -4.10 10.15 -5.23
CA ASN A 305 -4.24 10.03 -6.68
C ASN A 305 -4.02 11.41 -7.32
N VAL A 306 -4.87 11.84 -8.27
CA VAL A 306 -4.82 13.23 -8.74
C VAL A 306 -5.28 14.13 -7.59
N ARG A 307 -4.34 14.87 -7.02
CA ARG A 307 -4.54 15.71 -5.84
C ARG A 307 -5.28 17.00 -6.19
N GLY A 308 -5.88 17.66 -5.20
CA GLY A 308 -6.64 18.89 -5.39
C GLY A 308 -8.16 18.68 -5.35
N PHE A 309 -8.62 17.43 -5.20
CA PHE A 309 -10.03 17.09 -5.10
C PHE A 309 -10.39 16.59 -3.70
N ARG A 310 -11.55 17.02 -3.21
CA ARG A 310 -12.09 16.62 -1.92
C ARG A 310 -13.46 15.94 -2.04
N SER A 311 -14.30 16.46 -2.91
CA SER A 311 -15.71 16.05 -3.02
C SER A 311 -16.05 15.37 -4.34
N THR A 312 -15.16 15.43 -5.33
CA THR A 312 -15.32 14.72 -6.60
C THR A 312 -14.76 13.32 -6.50
N SER A 313 -15.50 12.34 -7.00
CA SER A 313 -15.06 10.98 -7.23
C SER A 313 -15.07 10.72 -8.73
N LEU A 314 -13.96 10.26 -9.26
CA LEU A 314 -13.82 9.84 -10.66
C LEU A 314 -13.17 8.48 -10.66
N SER A 315 -13.97 7.47 -10.99
CA SER A 315 -13.53 6.08 -11.09
C SER A 315 -14.01 5.46 -12.38
N ALA A 316 -13.33 4.43 -12.84
CA ALA A 316 -13.78 3.65 -13.98
C ALA A 316 -13.14 2.25 -14.01
N SER A 317 -13.69 1.40 -14.85
CA SER A 317 -13.20 0.04 -15.12
C SER A 317 -11.81 0.04 -15.76
N SER A 318 -11.50 1.06 -16.56
CA SER A 318 -10.18 1.28 -17.15
C SER A 318 -9.69 2.68 -16.83
N ALA A 319 -8.49 2.79 -16.26
CA ALA A 319 -7.92 4.08 -15.85
C ALA A 319 -6.38 4.05 -15.84
N VAL A 320 -5.80 5.24 -15.97
CA VAL A 320 -4.35 5.47 -15.83
C VAL A 320 -4.17 6.73 -15.00
N LEU A 321 -3.30 6.64 -14.01
CA LEU A 321 -2.84 7.72 -13.15
C LEU A 321 -1.33 7.88 -13.28
N LEU A 322 -0.87 9.09 -13.47
CA LEU A 322 0.53 9.50 -13.38
C LEU A 322 0.66 10.58 -12.31
N SER A 323 1.47 10.33 -11.30
CA SER A 323 1.75 11.27 -10.22
C SER A 323 3.24 11.51 -10.09
N ASN A 324 3.63 12.79 -10.00
CA ASN A 324 5.02 13.18 -9.83
C ASN A 324 5.13 14.17 -8.67
N THR A 325 6.11 13.93 -7.78
CA THR A 325 6.38 14.84 -6.66
C THR A 325 7.87 14.99 -6.46
N VAL A 326 8.32 16.23 -6.32
CA VAL A 326 9.69 16.59 -6.00
C VAL A 326 9.72 17.16 -4.60
N TYR A 327 10.51 16.55 -3.72
CA TYR A 327 10.72 16.96 -2.33
C TYR A 327 12.14 17.52 -2.17
N PHE A 328 12.27 18.56 -1.39
CA PHE A 328 13.55 19.20 -1.05
C PHE A 328 13.77 19.08 0.45
N ARG A 329 14.46 18.04 0.92
CA ARG A 329 14.68 17.77 2.34
C ARG A 329 15.98 18.40 2.82
N ARG A 330 15.90 19.12 3.95
CA ARG A 330 17.04 19.63 4.68
C ARG A 330 16.89 19.30 6.16
N ASN A 331 17.92 18.71 6.74
CA ASN A 331 18.00 18.49 8.19
C ASN A 331 18.65 19.69 8.85
N THR A 332 18.10 20.14 9.98
CA THR A 332 18.66 21.20 10.81
C THR A 332 19.55 20.61 11.91
N PRO A 333 20.44 21.42 12.55
CA PRO A 333 21.28 20.96 13.67
C PRO A 333 20.49 20.40 14.87
N HIS A 334 19.23 20.80 15.04
CA HIS A 334 18.36 20.34 16.14
C HIS A 334 17.61 19.03 15.82
N GLY A 335 17.95 18.35 14.72
CA GLY A 335 17.32 17.10 14.31
C GLY A 335 15.89 17.28 13.73
N ILE A 336 15.49 18.52 13.45
CA ILE A 336 14.26 18.82 12.73
C ILE A 336 14.57 18.80 11.23
N TYR A 337 13.74 18.16 10.44
CA TYR A 337 13.80 18.28 8.98
C TYR A 337 12.73 19.23 8.47
N ILE A 338 13.06 19.92 7.38
CA ILE A 338 12.18 20.78 6.59
C ILE A 338 12.18 20.21 5.18
N GLU A 339 11.00 19.92 4.64
CA GLU A 339 10.86 19.26 3.35
C GLU A 339 9.72 19.90 2.55
N PRO A 340 9.92 21.08 1.91
CA PRO A 340 8.98 21.60 0.92
C PRO A 340 8.90 20.67 -0.30
N TYR A 341 7.74 20.62 -0.94
CA TYR A 341 7.52 19.80 -2.11
C TYR A 341 6.54 20.43 -3.10
N LEU A 342 6.68 20.02 -4.35
CA LEU A 342 5.79 20.34 -5.44
C LEU A 342 5.39 19.07 -6.15
N GLY A 343 4.14 18.96 -6.57
CA GLY A 343 3.64 17.81 -7.30
C GLY A 343 2.68 18.19 -8.41
N ALA A 344 2.65 17.33 -9.43
CA ALA A 344 1.74 17.41 -10.55
C ALA A 344 1.22 16.02 -10.88
N ASP A 345 -0.09 15.88 -11.04
CA ASP A 345 -0.77 14.62 -11.26
C ASP A 345 -1.70 14.72 -12.47
N ILE A 346 -1.83 13.62 -13.22
CA ILE A 346 -2.74 13.50 -14.35
C ILE A 346 -3.42 12.13 -14.25
N GLY A 347 -4.73 12.09 -14.47
CA GLY A 347 -5.51 10.87 -14.52
C GLY A 347 -6.49 10.86 -15.69
N VAL A 348 -6.68 9.69 -16.29
CA VAL A 348 -7.69 9.43 -17.32
C VAL A 348 -8.41 8.15 -16.96
N ALA A 349 -9.73 8.18 -16.99
CA ALA A 349 -10.58 7.02 -16.70
C ALA A 349 -11.67 6.87 -17.77
N LYS A 350 -12.08 5.65 -18.07
CA LYS A 350 -13.08 5.33 -19.08
C LYS A 350 -13.82 4.05 -18.74
N ASN A 351 -15.15 4.09 -18.79
CA ASN A 351 -16.04 2.94 -18.85
C ASN A 351 -16.39 2.62 -20.31
N HIS A 352 -16.87 1.42 -20.60
CA HIS A 352 -17.12 0.95 -21.99
C HIS A 352 -18.14 1.81 -22.72
N HIS A 353 -19.22 2.19 -22.05
CA HIS A 353 -20.35 2.90 -22.66
C HIS A 353 -20.36 4.39 -22.37
N GLU A 354 -19.31 4.90 -21.74
CA GLU A 354 -19.19 6.30 -21.35
C GLU A 354 -18.01 6.99 -22.04
N GLY A 355 -18.06 8.30 -22.11
CA GLY A 355 -16.93 9.12 -22.55
C GLY A 355 -15.78 9.10 -21.53
N SER A 356 -14.58 9.49 -21.96
CA SER A 356 -13.43 9.56 -21.08
C SER A 356 -13.56 10.69 -20.05
N GLN A 357 -13.24 10.39 -18.80
CA GLN A 357 -13.06 11.31 -17.71
C GLN A 357 -11.58 11.68 -17.60
N ARG A 358 -11.26 12.93 -17.29
CA ARG A 358 -9.88 13.39 -17.18
C ARG A 358 -9.73 14.26 -15.95
N ALA A 359 -8.62 14.12 -15.26
CA ALA A 359 -8.30 14.96 -14.12
C ALA A 359 -6.82 15.39 -14.17
N MET A 360 -6.55 16.59 -13.68
CA MET A 360 -5.21 17.12 -13.46
C MET A 360 -5.15 17.77 -12.10
N GLY A 361 -4.07 17.59 -11.38
CA GLY A 361 -3.83 18.15 -10.06
C GLY A 361 -2.47 18.80 -9.94
N LEU A 362 -2.41 19.90 -9.21
CA LEU A 362 -1.18 20.54 -8.78
C LEU A 362 -1.18 20.64 -7.27
N VAL A 363 -0.05 20.38 -6.65
CA VAL A 363 0.09 20.50 -5.19
C VAL A 363 1.42 21.17 -4.83
N ALA A 364 1.36 22.04 -3.83
CA ALA A 364 2.53 22.59 -3.17
C ALA A 364 2.37 22.38 -1.66
N GLY A 365 3.42 21.91 -1.00
CA GLY A 365 3.31 21.60 0.42
C GLY A 365 4.64 21.65 1.16
N LEU A 366 4.53 21.48 2.47
CA LEU A 366 5.64 21.49 3.40
C LEU A 366 5.46 20.36 4.43
N ASN A 367 6.48 19.54 4.56
CA ASN A 367 6.62 18.61 5.67
C ASN A 367 7.64 19.17 6.66
N LEU A 368 7.28 19.15 7.93
CA LEU A 368 8.16 19.47 9.06
C LEU A 368 8.13 18.28 10.00
N GLY A 369 9.25 17.94 10.60
CA GLY A 369 9.22 16.85 11.57
C GLY A 369 10.55 16.66 12.31
N LYS A 370 10.45 15.90 13.38
CA LYS A 370 11.59 15.33 14.08
C LYS A 370 11.41 13.81 14.04
N ALA A 371 12.43 13.12 13.52
CA ALA A 371 12.38 11.67 13.39
C ALA A 371 11.91 11.02 14.69
N ASP A 372 11.02 10.02 14.57
CA ASP A 372 10.46 9.22 15.66
C ASP A 372 9.72 9.98 16.77
N LYS A 373 9.41 11.27 16.55
CA LYS A 373 8.69 12.09 17.52
C LYS A 373 7.40 12.70 16.98
N TRP A 374 7.47 13.40 15.84
CA TRP A 374 6.31 14.03 15.23
C TRP A 374 6.58 14.41 13.77
N GLN A 375 5.53 14.48 12.99
CA GLN A 375 5.53 14.98 11.63
C GLN A 375 4.28 15.83 11.41
N LEU A 376 4.48 17.06 10.96
CA LEU A 376 3.44 17.97 10.49
C LEU A 376 3.55 18.11 8.98
N SER A 377 2.44 17.93 8.28
CA SER A 377 2.34 18.14 6.83
C SER A 377 1.24 19.15 6.55
N ALA A 378 1.51 20.08 5.70
CA ALA A 378 0.52 21.04 5.19
C ALA A 378 0.71 21.20 3.69
N ASP A 379 -0.37 21.13 2.93
CA ASP A 379 -0.35 21.32 1.48
C ASP A 379 -1.59 22.07 0.97
N TYR A 380 -1.40 22.74 -0.15
CA TYR A 380 -2.44 23.31 -0.98
C TYR A 380 -2.48 22.56 -2.31
N GLY A 381 -3.63 21.99 -2.62
CA GLY A 381 -3.90 21.28 -3.87
C GLY A 381 -4.95 21.99 -4.71
N LYS A 382 -4.75 22.01 -6.03
CA LYS A 382 -5.72 22.53 -7.01
C LYS A 382 -5.96 21.47 -8.08
N GLY A 383 -7.21 21.06 -8.22
CA GLY A 383 -7.65 20.04 -9.15
C GLY A 383 -8.54 20.63 -10.27
N PHE A 384 -8.41 20.03 -11.46
CA PHE A 384 -9.22 20.32 -12.65
C PHE A 384 -9.72 19.00 -13.19
N ALA A 385 -11.03 18.83 -13.27
CA ALA A 385 -11.64 17.61 -13.81
C ALA A 385 -12.57 17.95 -14.98
N ARG A 386 -12.61 17.07 -15.97
CA ARG A 386 -13.54 17.11 -17.08
C ARG A 386 -14.28 15.78 -17.15
N MET A 387 -15.58 15.85 -16.96
CA MET A 387 -16.47 14.68 -17.11
C MET A 387 -16.96 14.54 -18.55
N PRO A 388 -17.41 13.32 -18.96
CA PRO A 388 -18.05 13.13 -20.24
C PRO A 388 -19.26 14.06 -20.35
N ASN A 389 -19.49 14.62 -21.53
CA ASN A 389 -20.66 15.44 -21.85
C ASN A 389 -20.81 16.75 -21.03
N GLN A 390 -19.79 17.16 -20.32
CA GLN A 390 -19.72 18.48 -19.69
C GLN A 390 -18.84 19.42 -20.50
N SER A 391 -19.37 20.61 -20.85
CA SER A 391 -18.61 21.66 -21.56
C SER A 391 -17.59 22.35 -20.64
N ASN A 392 -17.89 22.45 -19.37
CA ASN A 392 -17.05 23.13 -18.37
C ASN A 392 -16.25 22.15 -17.53
N SER A 393 -15.00 22.50 -17.24
CA SER A 393 -14.18 21.76 -16.28
C SER A 393 -14.60 22.08 -14.85
N GLU A 394 -14.80 21.05 -14.04
CA GLU A 394 -14.93 21.23 -12.60
C GLU A 394 -13.56 21.62 -12.00
N LYS A 395 -13.57 22.62 -11.13
CA LYS A 395 -12.36 23.10 -10.45
C LYS A 395 -12.59 22.97 -8.96
N GLN A 396 -11.61 22.38 -8.28
CA GLN A 396 -11.59 22.33 -6.82
C GLN A 396 -10.23 22.75 -6.31
N ASP A 397 -10.21 23.25 -5.09
CA ASP A 397 -9.00 23.50 -4.34
C ASP A 397 -9.23 23.23 -2.86
N HIS A 398 -8.18 22.86 -2.15
CA HIS A 398 -8.24 22.67 -0.72
C HIS A 398 -6.87 22.74 -0.07
N VAL A 399 -6.89 23.01 1.22
CA VAL A 399 -5.74 22.89 2.11
C VAL A 399 -5.87 21.60 2.91
N THR A 400 -4.81 20.81 2.93
CA THR A 400 -4.68 19.62 3.78
C THR A 400 -3.69 19.89 4.89
N VAL A 401 -4.05 19.51 6.11
CA VAL A 401 -3.15 19.54 7.27
C VAL A 401 -3.21 18.20 7.97
N SER A 402 -2.05 17.68 8.36
CA SER A 402 -1.92 16.39 9.05
C SER A 402 -0.81 16.46 10.09
N LEU A 403 -1.12 16.05 11.31
CA LEU A 403 -0.15 15.85 12.40
C LEU A 403 -0.08 14.36 12.72
N ARG A 404 1.10 13.78 12.61
CA ARG A 404 1.39 12.39 12.96
C ARG A 404 2.37 12.34 14.13
N ILE A 405 2.06 11.49 15.12
CA ILE A 405 2.87 11.22 16.29
C ILE A 405 3.15 9.71 16.31
N PRO A 406 4.36 9.25 16.00
CA PRO A 406 4.79 7.87 16.18
C PRO A 406 5.10 7.58 17.66
N PHE A 407 5.04 6.29 18.07
CA PHE A 407 5.35 5.85 19.44
C PHE A 407 5.91 4.43 19.47
#